data_2b5ea9f103abf8801d1079374afd4d0a
#
_entry.id   2b5ea9f103abf8801d1079374afd4d0a
#
_cell.length_a   1.000
_cell.length_b   1.000
_cell.length_c   1.000
_cell.angle_alpha   90.00
_cell.angle_beta   90.00
_cell.angle_gamma   90.00
#
_symmetry.space_group_name_H-M   'P 1'
#
loop_
_entity.id
_entity.type
_entity.pdbx_description
1 polymer ?
#
loop_
_entity_poly.entity_id
_entity_poly.type
_entity_poly.pdbx_seq_one_letter_code
_entity_poly.pdbx_strand_id
1 'polypeptide(L)'
;MTSHKQWGLFFFLAPVVLWLFVLIVLPHIDLLVMSFRLENDEGRMMWSLRNYLNFFEEPIYWLTFVRTALYSILVTFLTLVIALPVAFYITKVVNPRYQGFLLVLLLLPFWVSELVRVYGWMILLRESGVINHFLLKVGILKQPIEMLYRDSTMILGLVYTSMLFMVVPIVSVLDSLDNSLIEAAYDLGANMWTILFKIIIPHATPGIMSGS
;
A
#
# COMPACT_ATOMS: atom_id res chain seq x y z
N MET A 1 35.80 21.77 -19.64
CA MET A 1 34.61 21.50 -20.49
C MET A 1 33.35 21.00 -19.73
N THR A 2 33.31 21.01 -18.39
CA THR A 2 32.23 20.48 -17.55
C THR A 2 31.21 21.54 -17.12
N SER A 3 31.56 22.80 -17.02
CA SER A 3 30.73 23.89 -16.52
C SER A 3 29.50 24.22 -17.42
N HIS A 4 29.71 24.35 -18.74
CA HIS A 4 28.61 24.69 -19.66
C HIS A 4 27.51 23.62 -19.75
N LYS A 5 27.86 22.34 -19.57
CA LYS A 5 26.91 21.23 -19.60
C LYS A 5 26.02 21.20 -18.35
N GLN A 6 26.55 21.63 -17.21
CA GLN A 6 25.81 21.73 -15.94
C GLN A 6 24.81 22.88 -15.95
N TRP A 7 25.15 24.03 -16.53
CA TRP A 7 24.21 25.16 -16.68
C TRP A 7 23.05 24.85 -17.59
N GLY A 8 23.29 24.11 -18.69
CA GLY A 8 22.22 23.63 -19.58
C GLY A 8 21.25 22.69 -18.85
N LEU A 9 21.79 21.73 -18.09
CA LEU A 9 20.98 20.80 -17.30
C LEU A 9 20.13 21.54 -16.26
N PHE A 10 20.73 22.51 -15.57
CA PHE A 10 20.03 23.32 -14.58
C PHE A 10 18.88 24.11 -15.21
N PHE A 11 19.08 24.70 -16.38
CA PHE A 11 18.06 25.48 -17.08
C PHE A 11 16.87 24.62 -17.51
N PHE A 12 17.12 23.37 -17.94
CA PHE A 12 16.06 22.42 -18.31
C PHE A 12 15.34 21.84 -17.10
N LEU A 13 16.02 21.63 -15.98
CA LEU A 13 15.41 21.11 -14.77
C LEU A 13 14.69 22.17 -13.93
N ALA A 14 15.12 23.44 -14.03
CA ALA A 14 14.59 24.53 -13.21
C ALA A 14 13.06 24.68 -13.27
N PRO A 15 12.38 24.63 -14.45
CA PRO A 15 10.92 24.72 -14.50
C PRO A 15 10.22 23.59 -13.76
N VAL A 16 10.72 22.36 -13.87
CA VAL A 16 10.13 21.18 -13.22
C VAL A 16 10.37 21.27 -11.72
N VAL A 17 11.58 21.59 -11.29
CA VAL A 17 11.90 21.74 -9.86
C VAL A 17 11.10 22.89 -9.24
N LEU A 18 10.98 24.03 -9.93
CA LEU A 18 10.16 25.15 -9.48
C LEU A 18 8.69 24.76 -9.33
N TRP A 19 8.15 24.03 -10.30
CA TRP A 19 6.78 23.53 -10.29
C TRP A 19 6.53 22.60 -9.11
N LEU A 20 7.41 21.63 -8.88
CA LEU A 20 7.35 20.72 -7.74
C LEU A 20 7.49 21.49 -6.42
N PHE A 21 8.38 22.48 -6.35
CA PHE A 21 8.53 23.32 -5.18
C PHE A 21 7.23 24.09 -4.85
N VAL A 22 6.62 24.71 -5.84
CA VAL A 22 5.38 25.47 -5.66
C VAL A 22 4.22 24.54 -5.24
N LEU A 23 4.08 23.38 -5.88
CA LEU A 23 2.96 22.45 -5.60
C LEU A 23 3.13 21.64 -4.32
N ILE A 24 4.35 21.36 -3.93
CA ILE A 24 4.61 20.50 -2.77
C ILE A 24 5.06 21.34 -1.57
N VAL A 25 6.11 22.12 -1.72
CA VAL A 25 6.76 22.80 -0.57
C VAL A 25 5.90 23.93 -0.03
N LEU A 26 5.30 24.76 -0.89
CA LEU A 26 4.46 25.88 -0.42
C LEU A 26 3.26 25.43 0.43
N PRO A 27 2.44 24.45 0.00
CA PRO A 27 1.34 23.96 0.84
C PRO A 27 1.82 23.36 2.16
N HIS A 28 2.97 22.68 2.18
CA HIS A 28 3.53 22.13 3.42
C HIS A 28 4.03 23.23 4.37
N ILE A 29 4.62 24.33 3.84
CA ILE A 29 4.98 25.48 4.64
C ILE A 29 3.72 26.13 5.22
N ASP A 30 2.67 26.28 4.43
CA ASP A 30 1.41 26.87 4.90
C ASP A 30 0.78 26.02 6.00
N LEU A 31 0.72 24.69 5.83
CA LEU A 31 0.27 23.75 6.86
C LEU A 31 1.14 23.86 8.14
N LEU A 32 2.44 23.98 7.98
CA LEU A 32 3.36 24.17 9.11
C LEU A 32 3.06 25.47 9.85
N VAL A 33 2.89 26.58 9.13
CA VAL A 33 2.53 27.87 9.70
C VAL A 33 1.16 27.81 10.39
N MET A 34 0.18 27.17 9.78
CA MET A 34 -1.16 26.98 10.35
C MET A 34 -1.12 26.13 11.62
N SER A 35 -0.25 25.12 11.71
CA SER A 35 -0.13 24.28 12.90
C SER A 35 0.31 25.06 14.16
N PHE A 36 1.04 26.17 13.97
CA PHE A 36 1.43 27.08 15.06
C PHE A 36 0.46 28.24 15.26
N ARG A 37 -0.63 28.31 14.51
CA ARG A 37 -1.63 29.37 14.67
C ARG A 37 -2.89 28.83 15.35
N LEU A 38 -3.41 29.59 16.29
CA LEU A 38 -4.70 29.36 16.94
C LEU A 38 -5.55 30.62 16.78
N GLU A 39 -6.82 30.44 16.48
CA GLU A 39 -7.80 31.53 16.47
C GLU A 39 -8.25 31.79 17.90
N ASN A 40 -8.14 33.04 18.37
CA ASN A 40 -8.63 33.47 19.68
C ASN A 40 -10.14 33.74 19.61
N ASP A 41 -10.80 33.81 20.74
CA ASP A 41 -12.25 34.11 20.89
C ASP A 41 -12.68 35.41 20.17
N GLU A 42 -11.73 36.29 19.88
CA GLU A 42 -11.91 37.55 19.11
C GLU A 42 -11.71 37.36 17.57
N GLY A 43 -11.51 36.14 17.08
CA GLY A 43 -11.26 35.87 15.66
C GLY A 43 -9.85 36.26 15.17
N ARG A 44 -8.89 36.51 16.08
CA ARG A 44 -7.51 36.88 15.75
C ARG A 44 -6.60 35.65 15.77
N MET A 45 -5.79 35.48 14.74
CA MET A 45 -4.77 34.46 14.68
C MET A 45 -3.58 34.79 15.58
N MET A 46 -3.32 33.93 16.56
CA MET A 46 -2.17 34.07 17.46
C MET A 46 -1.23 32.85 17.30
N TRP A 47 0.08 33.09 17.50
CA TRP A 47 1.06 32.02 17.54
C TRP A 47 0.93 31.24 18.84
N SER A 48 0.68 29.93 18.76
CA SER A 48 0.46 29.06 19.91
C SER A 48 0.89 27.62 19.62
N LEU A 49 1.43 26.94 20.62
CA LEU A 49 1.68 25.49 20.58
C LEU A 49 0.47 24.67 21.05
N ARG A 50 -0.69 25.31 21.31
CA ARG A 50 -1.84 24.67 21.89
C ARG A 50 -2.42 23.55 21.01
N ASN A 51 -2.29 23.66 19.67
CA ASN A 51 -2.71 22.60 18.76
C ASN A 51 -1.97 21.27 19.06
N TYR A 52 -0.68 21.37 19.40
CA TYR A 52 0.13 20.20 19.77
C TYR A 52 -0.22 19.65 21.15
N LEU A 53 -0.53 20.54 22.11
CA LEU A 53 -0.97 20.15 23.44
C LEU A 53 -2.35 19.47 23.37
N ASN A 54 -3.29 20.03 22.61
CA ASN A 54 -4.61 19.47 22.38
C ASN A 54 -4.54 18.04 21.79
N PHE A 55 -3.52 17.74 20.97
CA PHE A 55 -3.32 16.39 20.43
C PHE A 55 -3.14 15.34 21.54
N PHE A 56 -2.45 15.71 22.62
CA PHE A 56 -2.21 14.83 23.77
C PHE A 56 -3.31 14.90 24.81
N GLU A 57 -3.95 16.06 24.97
CA GLU A 57 -5.01 16.27 25.96
C GLU A 57 -6.34 15.64 25.51
N GLU A 58 -6.63 15.65 24.22
CA GLU A 58 -7.87 15.12 23.67
C GLU A 58 -7.72 13.63 23.27
N PRO A 59 -8.38 12.70 24.00
CA PRO A 59 -8.24 11.27 23.78
C PRO A 59 -8.56 10.83 22.35
N ILE A 60 -9.45 11.55 21.66
CA ILE A 60 -9.89 11.21 20.31
C ILE A 60 -8.73 11.25 19.29
N TYR A 61 -7.83 12.23 19.40
CA TYR A 61 -6.71 12.37 18.46
C TYR A 61 -5.68 11.25 18.66
N TRP A 62 -5.30 11.04 19.90
CA TRP A 62 -4.34 10.01 20.28
C TRP A 62 -4.87 8.60 19.96
N LEU A 63 -6.13 8.29 20.32
CA LEU A 63 -6.74 6.98 20.04
C LEU A 63 -6.86 6.75 18.52
N THR A 64 -7.26 7.77 17.76
CA THR A 64 -7.33 7.68 16.29
C THR A 64 -5.95 7.44 15.69
N PHE A 65 -4.92 8.13 16.18
CA PHE A 65 -3.55 7.95 15.72
C PHE A 65 -3.06 6.51 15.95
N VAL A 66 -3.22 5.99 17.17
CA VAL A 66 -2.83 4.61 17.51
C VAL A 66 -3.62 3.59 16.69
N ARG A 67 -4.93 3.78 16.54
CA ARG A 67 -5.78 2.92 15.72
C ARG A 67 -5.32 2.90 14.25
N THR A 68 -5.02 4.06 13.68
CA THR A 68 -4.52 4.16 12.30
C THR A 68 -3.17 3.48 12.15
N ALA A 69 -2.25 3.67 13.10
CA ALA A 69 -0.95 2.99 13.08
C ALA A 69 -1.10 1.46 13.15
N LEU A 70 -1.97 0.95 14.01
CA LEU A 70 -2.24 -0.49 14.11
C LEU A 70 -2.86 -1.05 12.82
N TYR A 71 -3.81 -0.32 12.22
CA TYR A 71 -4.40 -0.74 10.94
C TYR A 71 -3.37 -0.71 9.80
N SER A 72 -2.50 0.27 9.75
CA SER A 72 -1.44 0.33 8.74
C SER A 72 -0.51 -0.89 8.84
N ILE A 73 -0.07 -1.24 10.05
CA ILE A 73 0.75 -2.44 10.29
C ILE A 73 -0.01 -3.71 9.88
N LEU A 74 -1.27 -3.82 10.28
CA LEU A 74 -2.10 -4.98 9.95
C LEU A 74 -2.31 -5.12 8.44
N VAL A 75 -2.63 -4.03 7.75
CA VAL A 75 -2.82 -4.00 6.29
C VAL A 75 -1.53 -4.38 5.58
N THR A 76 -0.40 -3.81 5.97
CA THR A 76 0.91 -4.15 5.40
C THR A 76 1.23 -5.63 5.59
N PHE A 77 1.00 -6.17 6.78
CA PHE A 77 1.21 -7.60 7.06
C PHE A 77 0.29 -8.49 6.21
N LEU A 78 -1.01 -8.20 6.16
CA LEU A 78 -1.96 -8.97 5.34
C LEU A 78 -1.64 -8.90 3.86
N THR A 79 -1.27 -7.71 3.38
CA THR A 79 -0.86 -7.50 1.99
C THR A 79 0.40 -8.32 1.67
N LEU A 80 1.39 -8.33 2.56
CA LEU A 80 2.60 -9.13 2.40
C LEU A 80 2.31 -10.63 2.37
N VAL A 81 1.45 -11.12 3.26
CA VAL A 81 1.05 -12.54 3.33
C VAL A 81 0.41 -13.00 2.03
N ILE A 82 -0.32 -12.12 1.34
CA ILE A 82 -0.93 -12.43 0.03
C ILE A 82 0.08 -12.19 -1.11
N ALA A 83 0.82 -11.09 -1.06
CA ALA A 83 1.72 -10.68 -2.14
C ALA A 83 2.91 -11.62 -2.33
N LEU A 84 3.49 -12.14 -1.24
CA LEU A 84 4.65 -13.00 -1.30
C LEU A 84 4.39 -14.33 -2.04
N PRO A 85 3.32 -15.12 -1.73
CA PRO A 85 2.99 -16.31 -2.50
C PRO A 85 2.64 -16.01 -3.95
N VAL A 86 1.93 -14.90 -4.22
CA VAL A 86 1.57 -14.49 -5.59
C VAL A 86 2.83 -14.17 -6.38
N ALA A 87 3.74 -13.37 -5.82
CA ALA A 87 5.01 -13.03 -6.46
C ALA A 87 5.89 -14.25 -6.69
N PHE A 88 5.99 -15.15 -5.71
CA PHE A 88 6.71 -16.41 -5.84
C PHE A 88 6.12 -17.29 -6.94
N TYR A 89 4.80 -17.45 -6.98
CA TYR A 89 4.11 -18.23 -8.01
C TYR A 89 4.42 -17.68 -9.41
N ILE A 90 4.30 -16.37 -9.61
CA ILE A 90 4.55 -15.71 -10.89
C ILE A 90 6.01 -15.92 -11.33
N THR A 91 6.98 -15.76 -10.44
CA THR A 91 8.41 -15.75 -10.80
C THR A 91 9.04 -17.14 -10.86
N LYS A 92 8.58 -18.10 -10.01
CA LYS A 92 9.27 -19.38 -9.81
C LYS A 92 8.47 -20.59 -10.26
N VAL A 93 7.15 -20.51 -10.37
CA VAL A 93 6.30 -21.64 -10.73
C VAL A 93 5.79 -21.53 -12.14
N VAL A 94 5.40 -20.33 -12.56
CA VAL A 94 4.85 -20.10 -13.90
C VAL A 94 5.95 -20.13 -14.96
N ASN A 95 5.63 -20.74 -16.10
CA ASN A 95 6.53 -20.72 -17.27
C ASN A 95 6.84 -19.27 -17.67
N PRO A 96 8.13 -18.91 -17.93
CA PRO A 96 8.56 -17.56 -18.28
C PRO A 96 7.73 -16.90 -19.40
N ARG A 97 7.19 -17.70 -20.31
CA ARG A 97 6.32 -17.23 -21.40
C ARG A 97 5.04 -16.53 -20.91
N TYR A 98 4.51 -16.93 -19.74
CA TYR A 98 3.24 -16.43 -19.22
C TYR A 98 3.41 -15.44 -18.07
N GLN A 99 4.61 -15.24 -17.56
CA GLN A 99 4.88 -14.31 -16.45
C GLN A 99 4.44 -12.88 -16.78
N GLY A 100 4.84 -12.38 -17.95
CA GLY A 100 4.44 -11.04 -18.40
C GLY A 100 2.92 -10.88 -18.55
N PHE A 101 2.24 -11.92 -19.04
CA PHE A 101 0.77 -11.92 -19.15
C PHE A 101 0.09 -11.84 -17.76
N LEU A 102 0.57 -12.61 -16.79
CA LEU A 102 0.04 -12.57 -15.42
C LEU A 102 0.28 -11.23 -14.73
N LEU A 103 1.45 -10.61 -14.96
CA LEU A 103 1.73 -9.27 -14.45
C LEU A 103 0.77 -8.24 -15.06
N VAL A 104 0.52 -8.29 -16.36
CA VAL A 104 -0.46 -7.41 -17.01
C VAL A 104 -1.86 -7.66 -16.45
N LEU A 105 -2.27 -8.91 -16.27
CA LEU A 105 -3.56 -9.26 -15.69
C LEU A 105 -3.72 -8.71 -14.27
N LEU A 106 -2.65 -8.74 -13.47
CA LEU A 106 -2.62 -8.19 -12.12
C LEU A 106 -2.71 -6.66 -12.13
N LEU A 107 -2.19 -6.00 -13.19
CA LEU A 107 -2.26 -4.55 -13.37
C LEU A 107 -3.62 -4.06 -13.88
N LEU A 108 -4.39 -4.90 -14.58
CA LEU A 108 -5.67 -4.52 -15.19
C LEU A 108 -6.64 -3.80 -14.24
N PRO A 109 -6.85 -4.26 -12.99
CA PRO A 109 -7.75 -3.58 -12.07
C PRO A 109 -7.36 -2.13 -11.77
N PHE A 110 -6.08 -1.76 -11.93
CA PHE A 110 -5.61 -0.40 -11.69
C PHE A 110 -5.94 0.58 -12.82
N TRP A 111 -6.19 0.07 -14.02
CA TRP A 111 -6.62 0.90 -15.15
C TRP A 111 -8.09 1.32 -15.01
N VAL A 112 -8.84 0.64 -14.15
CA VAL A 112 -10.20 1.04 -13.80
C VAL A 112 -10.14 2.18 -12.78
N SER A 113 -10.96 3.21 -12.98
CA SER A 113 -11.06 4.33 -12.04
C SER A 113 -11.30 3.86 -10.61
N GLU A 114 -10.63 4.49 -9.66
CA GLU A 114 -10.78 4.18 -8.24
C GLU A 114 -12.25 4.28 -7.77
N LEU A 115 -12.97 5.30 -8.23
CA LEU A 115 -14.39 5.45 -7.93
C LEU A 115 -15.20 4.23 -8.38
N VAL A 116 -14.98 3.74 -9.60
CA VAL A 116 -15.69 2.56 -10.12
C VAL A 116 -15.37 1.31 -9.29
N ARG A 117 -14.12 1.14 -8.86
CA ARG A 117 -13.71 0.03 -7.98
C ARG A 117 -14.39 0.12 -6.62
N VAL A 118 -14.42 1.31 -6.01
CA VAL A 118 -15.11 1.51 -4.72
C VAL A 118 -16.59 1.22 -4.84
N TYR A 119 -17.26 1.73 -5.87
CA TYR A 119 -18.67 1.40 -6.12
C TYR A 119 -18.90 -0.08 -6.35
N GLY A 120 -18.01 -0.75 -7.06
CA GLY A 120 -18.05 -2.20 -7.24
C GLY A 120 -18.02 -2.94 -5.89
N TRP A 121 -17.11 -2.59 -5.00
CA TRP A 121 -17.06 -3.14 -3.64
C TRP A 121 -18.31 -2.83 -2.83
N MET A 122 -18.84 -1.60 -2.92
CA MET A 122 -20.09 -1.23 -2.24
C MET A 122 -21.28 -2.08 -2.70
N ILE A 123 -21.41 -2.35 -4.00
CA ILE A 123 -22.49 -3.20 -4.53
C ILE A 123 -22.31 -4.64 -4.06
N LEU A 124 -21.09 -5.18 -4.07
CA LEU A 124 -20.81 -6.55 -3.65
C LEU A 124 -21.06 -6.79 -2.17
N LEU A 125 -20.69 -5.83 -1.31
CA LEU A 125 -20.71 -5.96 0.15
C LEU A 125 -22.00 -5.44 0.81
N ARG A 126 -22.91 -4.84 0.03
CA ARG A 126 -24.23 -4.41 0.55
C ARG A 126 -25.02 -5.58 1.12
N GLU A 127 -25.96 -5.32 2.02
CA GLU A 127 -26.85 -6.33 2.60
C GLU A 127 -27.56 -7.15 1.51
N SER A 128 -28.06 -6.48 0.47
CA SER A 128 -28.65 -7.08 -0.73
C SER A 128 -27.63 -7.48 -1.80
N GLY A 129 -26.34 -7.47 -1.46
CA GLY A 129 -25.24 -7.69 -2.40
C GLY A 129 -25.01 -9.16 -2.73
N VAL A 130 -24.20 -9.36 -3.78
CA VAL A 130 -23.89 -10.70 -4.31
C VAL A 130 -23.23 -11.60 -3.27
N ILE A 131 -22.34 -11.04 -2.43
CA ILE A 131 -21.63 -11.80 -1.39
C ILE A 131 -22.61 -12.33 -0.34
N ASN A 132 -23.50 -11.48 0.18
CA ASN A 132 -24.53 -11.90 1.13
C ASN A 132 -25.45 -12.97 0.53
N HIS A 133 -25.90 -12.76 -0.71
CA HIS A 133 -26.74 -13.73 -1.38
C HIS A 133 -26.07 -15.10 -1.56
N PHE A 134 -24.79 -15.11 -1.92
CA PHE A 134 -24.00 -16.32 -2.04
C PHE A 134 -23.82 -17.03 -0.69
N LEU A 135 -23.47 -16.30 0.36
CA LEU A 135 -23.26 -16.85 1.71
C LEU A 135 -24.55 -17.43 2.33
N LEU A 136 -25.70 -16.80 2.07
CA LEU A 136 -27.02 -17.31 2.44
C LEU A 136 -27.35 -18.61 1.69
N LYS A 137 -27.08 -18.64 0.37
CA LYS A 137 -27.36 -19.80 -0.47
C LYS A 137 -26.53 -21.03 -0.08
N VAL A 138 -25.29 -20.83 0.31
CA VAL A 138 -24.38 -21.91 0.79
C VAL A 138 -24.67 -22.30 2.24
N GLY A 139 -25.55 -21.57 2.95
CA GLY A 139 -25.93 -21.88 4.33
C GLY A 139 -24.92 -21.43 5.39
N ILE A 140 -23.93 -20.61 5.00
CA ILE A 140 -22.95 -20.03 5.96
C ILE A 140 -23.62 -18.98 6.83
N LEU A 141 -24.51 -18.18 6.24
CA LEU A 141 -25.29 -17.18 6.95
C LEU A 141 -26.76 -17.60 7.05
N LYS A 142 -27.40 -17.26 8.17
CA LYS A 142 -28.85 -17.44 8.38
C LYS A 142 -29.66 -16.22 8.00
N GLN A 143 -29.04 -15.05 8.03
CA GLN A 143 -29.63 -13.75 7.67
C GLN A 143 -28.56 -12.85 7.03
N PRO A 144 -28.94 -11.87 6.22
CA PRO A 144 -28.00 -10.94 5.62
C PRO A 144 -27.24 -10.16 6.72
N ILE A 145 -25.97 -9.88 6.45
CA ILE A 145 -25.10 -9.09 7.36
C ILE A 145 -24.73 -7.79 6.66
N GLU A 146 -24.85 -6.68 7.34
CA GLU A 146 -24.29 -5.42 6.88
C GLU A 146 -22.75 -5.47 7.00
N MET A 147 -22.08 -5.57 5.85
CA MET A 147 -20.62 -5.61 5.76
C MET A 147 -20.02 -4.23 5.53
N LEU A 148 -20.78 -3.30 4.94
CA LEU A 148 -20.34 -1.93 4.71
C LEU A 148 -20.09 -1.20 6.03
N TYR A 149 -19.19 -0.23 5.99
CA TYR A 149 -18.85 0.65 7.14
C TYR A 149 -18.26 -0.08 8.35
N ARG A 150 -17.76 -1.31 8.16
CA ARG A 150 -17.03 -2.07 9.17
C ARG A 150 -15.53 -1.98 8.98
N ASP A 151 -14.78 -2.09 10.07
CA ASP A 151 -13.31 -2.11 10.06
C ASP A 151 -12.77 -3.22 9.15
N SER A 152 -13.40 -4.39 9.13
CA SER A 152 -13.02 -5.51 8.27
C SER A 152 -13.11 -5.18 6.79
N THR A 153 -14.14 -4.46 6.38
CA THR A 153 -14.33 -4.03 4.98
C THR A 153 -13.33 -2.93 4.60
N MET A 154 -13.05 -2.01 5.52
CA MET A 154 -12.01 -1.00 5.34
C MET A 154 -10.64 -1.66 5.15
N ILE A 155 -10.28 -2.62 6.01
CA ILE A 155 -9.03 -3.37 5.91
C ILE A 155 -8.95 -4.12 4.58
N LEU A 156 -10.03 -4.80 4.16
CA LEU A 156 -10.11 -5.50 2.88
C LEU A 156 -9.86 -4.55 1.70
N GLY A 157 -10.49 -3.38 1.70
CA GLY A 157 -10.31 -2.35 0.67
C GLY A 157 -8.87 -1.82 0.63
N LEU A 158 -8.27 -1.57 1.79
CA LEU A 158 -6.89 -1.12 1.90
C LEU A 158 -5.90 -2.18 1.43
N VAL A 159 -6.08 -3.45 1.81
CA VAL A 159 -5.26 -4.58 1.33
C VAL A 159 -5.35 -4.71 -0.18
N TYR A 160 -6.57 -4.65 -0.73
CA TYR A 160 -6.78 -4.71 -2.18
C TYR A 160 -6.05 -3.58 -2.90
N THR A 161 -6.16 -2.34 -2.41
CA THR A 161 -5.51 -1.17 -3.03
C THR A 161 -3.98 -1.23 -2.91
N SER A 162 -3.46 -1.73 -1.78
CA SER A 162 -2.02 -1.81 -1.52
C SER A 162 -1.35 -3.02 -2.19
N MET A 163 -2.14 -4.04 -2.60
CA MET A 163 -1.61 -5.32 -3.09
C MET A 163 -0.62 -5.15 -4.25
N LEU A 164 -0.92 -4.25 -5.18
CA LEU A 164 -0.07 -4.05 -6.35
C LEU A 164 1.27 -3.41 -5.99
N PHE A 165 1.23 -2.42 -5.10
CA PHE A 165 2.43 -1.74 -4.61
C PHE A 165 3.37 -2.68 -3.86
N MET A 166 2.84 -3.77 -3.31
CA MET A 166 3.61 -4.81 -2.64
C MET A 166 4.09 -5.90 -3.62
N VAL A 167 3.21 -6.39 -4.52
CA VAL A 167 3.54 -7.51 -5.42
C VAL A 167 4.61 -7.13 -6.43
N VAL A 168 4.52 -5.95 -7.06
CA VAL A 168 5.42 -5.56 -8.16
C VAL A 168 6.89 -5.49 -7.70
N PRO A 169 7.25 -4.82 -6.60
CA PRO A 169 8.63 -4.81 -6.12
C PRO A 169 9.12 -6.21 -5.71
N ILE A 170 8.28 -7.02 -5.08
CA ILE A 170 8.65 -8.39 -4.69
C ILE A 170 8.92 -9.25 -5.93
N VAL A 171 8.06 -9.17 -6.96
CA VAL A 171 8.27 -9.85 -8.25
C VAL A 171 9.60 -9.42 -8.87
N SER A 172 9.89 -8.12 -8.93
CA SER A 172 11.12 -7.59 -9.50
C SER A 172 12.37 -8.13 -8.81
N VAL A 173 12.34 -8.27 -7.49
CA VAL A 173 13.49 -8.81 -6.73
C VAL A 173 13.55 -10.33 -6.85
N LEU A 174 12.43 -11.04 -6.75
CA LEU A 174 12.41 -12.50 -6.88
C LEU A 174 12.77 -12.99 -8.29
N ASP A 175 12.49 -12.20 -9.32
CA ASP A 175 12.88 -12.54 -10.69
C ASP A 175 14.41 -12.68 -10.83
N SER A 176 15.18 -11.89 -10.07
CA SER A 176 16.65 -11.94 -10.04
C SER A 176 17.21 -13.14 -9.25
N LEU A 177 16.40 -13.87 -8.47
CA LEU A 177 16.85 -15.06 -7.73
C LEU A 177 17.07 -16.22 -8.70
N ASP A 178 18.26 -16.79 -8.71
CA ASP A 178 18.55 -17.97 -9.54
C ASP A 178 17.81 -19.21 -9.00
N ASN A 179 17.12 -19.91 -9.91
CA ASN A 179 16.38 -21.13 -9.58
C ASN A 179 17.32 -22.24 -9.09
N SER A 180 18.58 -22.25 -9.53
CA SER A 180 19.58 -23.20 -9.09
C SER A 180 19.80 -23.19 -7.56
N LEU A 181 19.62 -22.03 -6.91
CA LEU A 181 19.70 -21.92 -5.44
C LEU A 181 18.56 -22.67 -4.75
N ILE A 182 17.35 -22.62 -5.34
CA ILE A 182 16.18 -23.33 -4.82
C ILE A 182 16.35 -24.84 -5.04
N GLU A 183 16.82 -25.24 -6.23
CA GLU A 183 17.08 -26.65 -6.58
C GLU A 183 18.18 -27.24 -5.68
N ALA A 184 19.31 -26.56 -5.52
CA ALA A 184 20.38 -27.00 -4.62
C ALA A 184 19.92 -27.13 -3.17
N ALA A 185 19.02 -26.26 -2.70
CA ALA A 185 18.46 -26.38 -1.37
C ALA A 185 17.57 -27.63 -1.22
N TYR A 186 16.78 -27.98 -2.25
CA TYR A 186 16.01 -29.21 -2.26
C TYR A 186 16.91 -30.44 -2.28
N ASP A 187 17.99 -30.45 -3.05
CA ASP A 187 18.98 -31.54 -3.11
C ASP A 187 19.67 -31.79 -1.77
N LEU A 188 19.84 -30.70 -0.99
CA LEU A 188 20.35 -30.77 0.41
C LEU A 188 19.27 -31.17 1.43
N GLY A 189 18.04 -31.54 0.97
CA GLY A 189 16.96 -31.98 1.84
C GLY A 189 16.19 -30.87 2.54
N ALA A 190 16.33 -29.61 2.10
CA ALA A 190 15.54 -28.51 2.65
C ALA A 190 14.05 -28.68 2.28
N ASN A 191 13.17 -28.48 3.27
CA ASN A 191 11.74 -28.43 3.01
C ASN A 191 11.32 -27.02 2.52
N MET A 192 10.10 -26.91 1.98
CA MET A 192 9.57 -25.65 1.45
C MET A 192 9.59 -24.48 2.46
N TRP A 193 9.35 -24.74 3.74
CA TRP A 193 9.41 -23.73 4.79
C TRP A 193 10.84 -23.22 5.02
N THR A 194 11.82 -24.13 4.99
CA THR A 194 13.23 -23.74 5.09
C THR A 194 13.66 -22.87 3.93
N ILE A 195 13.26 -23.22 2.71
CA ILE A 195 13.53 -22.44 1.50
C ILE A 195 12.85 -21.07 1.59
N LEU A 196 11.58 -21.03 2.00
CA LEU A 196 10.84 -19.79 2.16
C LEU A 196 11.52 -18.83 3.14
N PHE A 197 11.83 -19.29 4.35
CA PHE A 197 12.36 -18.42 5.41
C PHE A 197 13.87 -18.14 5.29
N LYS A 198 14.65 -19.04 4.69
CA LYS A 198 16.11 -18.89 4.62
C LYS A 198 16.63 -18.38 3.28
N ILE A 199 15.84 -18.50 2.20
CA ILE A 199 16.27 -18.09 0.85
C ILE A 199 15.32 -17.03 0.30
N ILE A 200 14.03 -17.32 0.19
CA ILE A 200 13.07 -16.47 -0.52
C ILE A 200 12.83 -15.15 0.23
N ILE A 201 12.45 -15.20 1.50
CA ILE A 201 12.15 -13.99 2.28
C ILE A 201 13.39 -13.10 2.45
N PRO A 202 14.59 -13.63 2.83
CA PRO A 202 15.78 -12.78 2.90
C PRO A 202 16.14 -12.13 1.57
N HIS A 203 16.02 -12.86 0.46
CA HIS A 203 16.26 -12.31 -0.87
C HIS A 203 15.20 -11.28 -1.26
N ALA A 204 13.92 -11.50 -0.93
CA ALA A 204 12.82 -10.61 -1.21
C ALA A 204 12.79 -9.35 -0.32
N THR A 205 13.59 -9.30 0.76
CA THR A 205 13.56 -8.20 1.74
C THR A 205 13.64 -6.80 1.11
N PRO A 206 14.51 -6.50 0.12
CA PRO A 206 14.51 -5.18 -0.51
C PRO A 206 13.20 -4.85 -1.23
N GLY A 207 12.57 -5.86 -1.86
CA GLY A 207 11.26 -5.72 -2.50
C GLY A 207 10.14 -5.51 -1.47
N ILE A 208 10.18 -6.23 -0.35
CA ILE A 208 9.23 -6.08 0.76
C ILE A 208 9.34 -4.67 1.36
N MET A 209 10.55 -4.20 1.64
CA MET A 209 10.77 -2.87 2.23
C MET A 209 10.36 -1.74 1.29
N SER A 210 10.46 -1.92 -0.02
CA SER A 210 10.02 -0.91 -0.99
C SER A 210 8.51 -0.92 -1.24
N GLY A 211 7.83 -2.03 -0.95
CA GLY A 211 6.39 -2.19 -1.11
C GLY A 211 5.58 -1.93 0.16
N SER A 212 6.23 -1.83 1.32
CA SER A 212 5.61 -1.55 2.62
C SER A 212 5.84 -0.12 3.05
#